data_dc4a1b00f8e6203c68d33d721bc15ad5
#
_entry.id   dc4a1b00f8e6203c68d33d721bc15ad5
#
_cell.length_a   1.000
_cell.length_b   1.000
_cell.length_c   1.000
_cell.angle_alpha   90.00
_cell.angle_beta   90.00
_cell.angle_gamma   90.00
#
_symmetry.space_group_name_H-M   'P 1'
#
loop_
_entity.id
_entity.type
_entity.pdbx_description
1 polymer ?
#
loop_
_entity_poly.entity_id
_entity_poly.type
_entity_poly.pdbx_seq_one_letter_code
_entity_poly.pdbx_strand_id
1 'polypeptide(L)'
;MPTNGCVLNTRPSGQNFQLSEVLRAHGLSVIEQPLLAISEVLDSDLAREQLRAASQFDAWIFVSTNAVDRAARLLEPPTLLTPLLVAVGEATAALVLERFGRGALTPLDRADSEGVLALAELHNLRDVALIGALGGRDTIAEGLRARGTRVKEISVYRRIAAQWSDVNIHALRANAQTRLLATSAQSVTELALRLREFDLTALFDAPLIVPSERVHAHAGKVGFSQVLSALGASHAQLLAAVLLTFKHDQPR
;
A
#
# COMPACT_ATOMS: atom_id res chain seq x y z
N MET A 1 -18.02 -20.48 17.79
CA MET A 1 -19.16 -20.59 16.86
C MET A 1 -18.70 -20.04 15.53
N PRO A 2 -18.86 -20.76 14.40
CA PRO A 2 -18.52 -20.19 13.11
C PRO A 2 -19.46 -19.00 12.88
N THR A 3 -18.87 -17.81 12.78
CA THR A 3 -19.60 -16.62 12.36
C THR A 3 -19.76 -16.73 10.84
N ASN A 4 -21.00 -16.88 10.36
CA ASN A 4 -21.32 -16.85 8.91
C ASN A 4 -21.00 -15.48 8.27
N GLY A 5 -20.09 -14.72 8.85
CA GLY A 5 -19.73 -13.38 8.42
C GLY A 5 -18.80 -13.38 7.22
N CYS A 6 -18.99 -12.40 6.35
CA CYS A 6 -18.14 -12.15 5.19
C CYS A 6 -17.36 -10.84 5.36
N VAL A 7 -16.10 -10.83 4.94
CA VAL A 7 -15.26 -9.64 4.96
C VAL A 7 -14.72 -9.38 3.56
N LEU A 8 -14.96 -8.18 3.04
CA LEU A 8 -14.29 -7.68 1.84
C LEU A 8 -12.94 -7.08 2.23
N ASN A 9 -11.86 -7.80 1.94
CA ASN A 9 -10.50 -7.35 2.16
C ASN A 9 -9.98 -6.63 0.90
N THR A 10 -9.85 -5.31 1.00
CA THR A 10 -9.46 -4.44 -0.14
C THR A 10 -7.97 -4.10 -0.18
N ARG A 11 -7.17 -4.70 0.68
CA ARG A 11 -5.71 -4.43 0.70
C ARG A 11 -5.06 -4.81 -0.64
N PRO A 12 -3.98 -4.11 -1.03
CA PRO A 12 -3.26 -4.43 -2.25
C PRO A 12 -2.82 -5.90 -2.32
N SER A 13 -2.76 -6.45 -3.53
CA SER A 13 -2.23 -7.79 -3.76
C SER A 13 -0.84 -7.95 -3.13
N GLY A 14 -0.59 -9.09 -2.50
CA GLY A 14 0.64 -9.34 -1.74
C GLY A 14 0.62 -8.83 -0.28
N GLN A 15 -0.29 -7.91 0.08
CA GLN A 15 -0.49 -7.46 1.46
C GLN A 15 -1.82 -7.95 2.05
N ASN A 16 -2.69 -8.50 1.24
CA ASN A 16 -4.01 -8.99 1.63
C ASN A 16 -3.95 -10.40 2.23
N PHE A 17 -3.06 -11.26 1.75
CA PHE A 17 -3.03 -12.69 2.07
C PHE A 17 -2.95 -12.96 3.57
N GLN A 18 -1.97 -12.39 4.27
CA GLN A 18 -1.80 -12.65 5.72
C GLN A 18 -3.03 -12.25 6.54
N LEU A 19 -3.64 -11.11 6.26
CA LEU A 19 -4.85 -10.69 6.95
C LEU A 19 -6.02 -11.61 6.61
N SER A 20 -6.14 -12.02 5.35
CA SER A 20 -7.19 -12.95 4.91
C SER A 20 -7.09 -14.29 5.62
N GLU A 21 -5.88 -14.84 5.77
CA GLU A 21 -5.65 -16.09 6.52
C GLU A 21 -6.04 -15.96 7.99
N VAL A 22 -5.68 -14.84 8.62
CA VAL A 22 -6.06 -14.56 10.01
C VAL A 22 -7.59 -14.48 10.15
N LEU A 23 -8.28 -13.82 9.22
CA LEU A 23 -9.75 -13.73 9.23
C LEU A 23 -10.40 -15.11 9.03
N ARG A 24 -9.92 -15.90 8.06
CA ARG A 24 -10.40 -17.27 7.80
C ARG A 24 -10.18 -18.20 8.98
N ALA A 25 -9.04 -18.10 9.67
CA ALA A 25 -8.76 -18.87 10.88
C ALA A 25 -9.75 -18.59 12.03
N HIS A 26 -10.43 -17.44 11.99
CA HIS A 26 -11.50 -17.08 12.94
C HIS A 26 -12.92 -17.40 12.40
N GLY A 27 -13.03 -18.23 11.35
CA GLY A 27 -14.30 -18.71 10.82
C GLY A 27 -15.04 -17.71 9.92
N LEU A 28 -14.35 -16.67 9.44
CA LEU A 28 -14.92 -15.68 8.52
C LEU A 28 -14.69 -16.07 7.06
N SER A 29 -15.70 -15.86 6.22
CA SER A 29 -15.53 -15.88 4.77
C SER A 29 -14.83 -14.59 4.33
N VAL A 30 -13.86 -14.69 3.41
CA VAL A 30 -13.10 -13.51 2.95
C VAL A 30 -13.15 -13.42 1.44
N ILE A 31 -13.66 -12.29 0.96
CA ILE A 31 -13.56 -11.88 -0.44
C ILE A 31 -12.33 -11.00 -0.55
N GLU A 32 -11.32 -11.47 -1.27
CA GLU A 32 -10.13 -10.69 -1.57
C GLU A 32 -10.35 -9.92 -2.87
N GLN A 33 -10.50 -8.61 -2.73
CA GLN A 33 -10.70 -7.73 -3.88
C GLN A 33 -9.88 -6.45 -3.71
N PRO A 34 -8.62 -6.46 -4.15
CA PRO A 34 -7.80 -5.26 -4.14
C PRO A 34 -8.47 -4.11 -4.91
N LEU A 35 -8.32 -2.90 -4.40
CA LEU A 35 -8.80 -1.69 -5.08
C LEU A 35 -7.80 -1.14 -6.08
N LEU A 36 -6.52 -1.35 -5.78
CA LEU A 36 -5.41 -0.89 -6.61
C LEU A 36 -4.55 -2.07 -7.03
N ALA A 37 -4.14 -2.06 -8.29
CA ALA A 37 -3.17 -2.97 -8.86
C ALA A 37 -1.87 -2.22 -9.21
N ILE A 38 -0.76 -2.94 -9.10
CA ILE A 38 0.53 -2.46 -9.57
C ILE A 38 0.65 -2.78 -11.06
N SER A 39 0.90 -1.78 -11.86
CA SER A 39 1.10 -1.90 -13.31
C SER A 39 2.45 -1.33 -13.71
N GLU A 40 2.95 -1.76 -14.82
CA GLU A 40 4.15 -1.19 -15.43
C GLU A 40 3.94 0.28 -15.78
N VAL A 41 5.02 1.03 -15.81
CA VAL A 41 5.00 2.40 -16.34
C VAL A 41 4.69 2.37 -17.84
N LEU A 42 4.15 3.46 -18.37
CA LEU A 42 3.80 3.55 -19.79
C LEU A 42 5.02 3.53 -20.70
N ASP A 43 6.13 4.09 -20.21
CA ASP A 43 7.41 4.15 -20.92
C ASP A 43 8.49 3.46 -20.08
N SER A 44 8.65 2.17 -20.30
CA SER A 44 9.65 1.34 -19.61
C SER A 44 11.08 1.67 -20.06
N ASP A 45 11.26 2.13 -21.30
CA ASP A 45 12.57 2.46 -21.83
C ASP A 45 13.09 3.75 -21.22
N LEU A 46 12.25 4.76 -21.09
CA LEU A 46 12.57 5.98 -20.37
C LEU A 46 12.89 5.70 -18.89
N ALA A 47 12.12 4.86 -18.22
CA ALA A 47 12.39 4.49 -16.82
C ALA A 47 13.74 3.77 -16.69
N ARG A 48 14.05 2.86 -17.61
CA ARG A 48 15.33 2.15 -17.68
C ARG A 48 16.51 3.11 -17.92
N GLU A 49 16.35 4.05 -18.85
CA GLU A 49 17.37 5.07 -19.13
C GLU A 49 17.62 5.95 -17.89
N GLN A 50 16.56 6.40 -17.22
CA GLN A 50 16.68 7.20 -16.01
C GLN A 50 17.38 6.43 -14.87
N LEU A 51 17.08 5.16 -14.67
CA LEU A 51 17.76 4.30 -13.69
C LEU A 51 19.25 4.16 -14.03
N ARG A 52 19.60 3.94 -15.30
CA ARG A 52 21.00 3.82 -15.73
C ARG A 52 21.75 5.15 -15.54
N ALA A 53 21.15 6.27 -15.89
CA ALA A 53 21.75 7.58 -15.65
C ALA A 53 21.96 7.84 -14.15
N ALA A 54 21.02 7.42 -13.30
CA ALA A 54 21.13 7.57 -11.86
C ALA A 54 22.16 6.63 -11.21
N SER A 55 22.77 5.69 -11.93
CA SER A 55 23.84 4.84 -11.40
C SER A 55 25.08 5.62 -10.91
N GLN A 56 25.21 6.87 -11.33
CA GLN A 56 26.26 7.79 -10.92
C GLN A 56 25.85 8.73 -9.78
N PHE A 57 24.62 8.62 -9.27
CA PHE A 57 24.14 9.46 -8.17
C PHE A 57 24.74 9.00 -6.83
N ASP A 58 24.67 9.87 -5.82
CA ASP A 58 25.18 9.58 -4.48
C ASP A 58 24.33 8.50 -3.79
N ALA A 59 23.01 8.55 -3.96
CA ALA A 59 22.11 7.56 -3.34
C ALA A 59 20.87 7.23 -4.21
N TRP A 60 20.38 6.03 -3.98
CA TRP A 60 19.08 5.55 -4.44
C TRP A 60 18.18 5.26 -3.24
N ILE A 61 16.98 5.84 -3.21
CA ILE A 61 15.99 5.63 -2.16
C ILE A 61 14.82 4.85 -2.74
N PHE A 62 14.60 3.64 -2.23
CA PHE A 62 13.47 2.80 -2.60
C PHE A 62 12.32 3.00 -1.61
N VAL A 63 11.18 3.48 -2.10
CA VAL A 63 10.02 3.78 -1.25
C VAL A 63 9.10 2.58 -0.97
N SER A 64 9.37 1.42 -1.59
CA SER A 64 8.58 0.20 -1.40
C SER A 64 9.25 -1.02 -2.02
N THR A 65 8.79 -2.21 -1.63
CA THR A 65 9.20 -3.49 -2.26
C THR A 65 8.87 -3.52 -3.75
N ASN A 66 7.73 -2.95 -4.18
CA ASN A 66 7.39 -2.84 -5.60
C ASN A 66 8.40 -2.00 -6.38
N ALA A 67 8.92 -0.93 -5.77
CA ALA A 67 9.96 -0.10 -6.40
C ALA A 67 11.24 -0.90 -6.65
N VAL A 68 11.66 -1.72 -5.68
CA VAL A 68 12.82 -2.59 -5.81
C VAL A 68 12.65 -3.63 -6.90
N ASP A 69 11.54 -4.39 -6.86
CA ASP A 69 11.28 -5.46 -7.84
C ASP A 69 11.20 -4.91 -9.27
N ARG A 70 10.50 -3.78 -9.47
CA ARG A 70 10.36 -3.18 -10.79
C ARG A 70 11.66 -2.55 -11.30
N ALA A 71 12.43 -1.89 -10.45
CA ALA A 71 13.73 -1.36 -10.83
C ALA A 71 14.71 -2.48 -11.21
N ALA A 72 14.74 -3.57 -10.46
CA ALA A 72 15.57 -4.73 -10.77
C ALA A 72 15.23 -5.31 -12.15
N ARG A 73 13.95 -5.54 -12.45
CA ARG A 73 13.49 -6.05 -13.76
C ARG A 73 13.84 -5.09 -14.90
N LEU A 74 13.71 -3.79 -14.70
CA LEU A 74 14.08 -2.80 -15.71
C LEU A 74 15.58 -2.77 -16.02
N LEU A 75 16.42 -3.16 -15.04
CA LEU A 75 17.87 -3.17 -15.17
C LEU A 75 18.45 -4.54 -15.56
N GLU A 76 17.64 -5.52 -15.93
CA GLU A 76 18.14 -6.79 -16.45
C GLU A 76 18.80 -6.61 -17.84
N PRO A 77 20.05 -7.11 -18.03
CA PRO A 77 20.90 -7.78 -17.05
C PRO A 77 21.36 -6.83 -15.92
N PRO A 78 21.78 -7.39 -14.76
CA PRO A 78 22.12 -6.58 -13.59
C PRO A 78 23.19 -5.52 -13.91
N THR A 79 22.91 -4.29 -13.53
CA THR A 79 23.87 -3.17 -13.64
C THR A 79 24.61 -3.05 -12.31
N LEU A 80 25.93 -2.90 -12.38
CA LEU A 80 26.72 -2.63 -11.18
C LEU A 80 26.31 -1.25 -10.62
N LEU A 81 25.68 -1.26 -9.45
CA LEU A 81 25.27 -0.03 -8.78
C LEU A 81 26.38 0.49 -7.87
N THR A 82 26.72 1.75 -8.00
CA THR A 82 27.68 2.44 -7.11
C THR A 82 27.02 3.25 -6.01
N PRO A 83 25.78 3.78 -6.16
CA PRO A 83 25.13 4.62 -5.17
C PRO A 83 24.95 3.94 -3.81
N LEU A 84 24.83 4.74 -2.76
CA LEU A 84 24.28 4.30 -1.48
C LEU A 84 22.85 3.84 -1.68
N LEU A 85 22.51 2.63 -1.23
CA LEU A 85 21.13 2.14 -1.31
C LEU A 85 20.41 2.41 0.02
N VAL A 86 19.22 2.98 -0.07
CA VAL A 86 18.36 3.30 1.07
C VAL A 86 16.98 2.72 0.83
N ALA A 87 16.39 2.15 1.86
CA ALA A 87 15.05 1.59 1.83
C ALA A 87 14.19 2.19 2.95
N VAL A 88 12.93 2.45 2.68
CA VAL A 88 12.02 3.05 3.67
C VAL A 88 11.75 2.14 4.87
N GLY A 89 12.03 0.85 4.76
CA GLY A 89 11.84 -0.11 5.85
C GLY A 89 12.47 -1.46 5.55
N GLU A 90 12.52 -2.33 6.57
CA GLU A 90 13.23 -3.61 6.57
C GLU A 90 12.83 -4.55 5.41
N ALA A 91 11.52 -4.70 5.16
CA ALA A 91 11.05 -5.56 4.06
C ALA A 91 11.55 -5.08 2.70
N THR A 92 11.67 -3.76 2.51
CA THR A 92 12.23 -3.16 1.29
C THR A 92 13.74 -3.39 1.22
N ALA A 93 14.45 -3.26 2.34
CA ALA A 93 15.91 -3.51 2.41
C ALA A 93 16.24 -4.99 2.15
N ALA A 94 15.47 -5.90 2.71
CA ALA A 94 15.65 -7.34 2.46
C ALA A 94 15.52 -7.65 0.96
N LEU A 95 14.53 -7.06 0.29
CA LEU A 95 14.36 -7.25 -1.15
C LEU A 95 15.47 -6.57 -1.97
N VAL A 96 16.02 -5.42 -1.51
CA VAL A 96 17.19 -4.81 -2.14
C VAL A 96 18.38 -5.76 -2.10
N LEU A 97 18.63 -6.38 -0.94
CA LEU A 97 19.71 -7.38 -0.81
C LEU A 97 19.49 -8.57 -1.74
N GLU A 98 18.27 -9.10 -1.83
CA GLU A 98 17.92 -10.21 -2.72
C GLU A 98 18.12 -9.87 -4.20
N ARG A 99 17.65 -8.70 -4.64
CA ARG A 99 17.62 -8.33 -6.06
C ARG A 99 18.92 -7.72 -6.57
N PHE A 100 19.63 -6.96 -5.74
CA PHE A 100 20.84 -6.22 -6.13
C PHE A 100 22.12 -6.76 -5.49
N GLY A 101 22.03 -7.76 -4.59
CA GLY A 101 23.18 -8.35 -3.90
C GLY A 101 23.89 -7.38 -2.94
N ARG A 102 23.24 -6.27 -2.55
CA ARG A 102 23.80 -5.22 -1.71
C ARG A 102 22.83 -4.84 -0.61
N GLY A 103 23.35 -4.58 0.60
CA GLY A 103 22.56 -4.05 1.70
C GLY A 103 22.08 -2.63 1.43
N ALA A 104 20.94 -2.29 2.01
CA ALA A 104 20.41 -0.93 2.01
C ALA A 104 20.30 -0.41 3.45
N LEU A 105 20.56 0.88 3.65
CA LEU A 105 20.26 1.54 4.91
C LEU A 105 18.76 1.65 5.12
N THR A 106 18.32 1.51 6.37
CA THR A 106 16.93 1.71 6.77
C THR A 106 16.85 2.57 8.03
N PRO A 107 15.78 3.34 8.20
CA PRO A 107 15.50 3.99 9.47
C PRO A 107 15.27 2.93 10.58
N LEU A 108 15.86 3.14 11.74
CA LEU A 108 15.74 2.22 12.87
C LEU A 108 14.41 2.35 13.61
N ASP A 109 13.95 3.59 13.80
CA ASP A 109 12.82 3.88 14.68
C ASP A 109 11.48 4.00 13.93
N ARG A 110 11.52 4.42 12.68
CA ARG A 110 10.32 4.73 11.88
C ARG A 110 10.47 4.34 10.41
N ALA A 111 9.72 3.37 9.97
CA ALA A 111 9.68 2.94 8.56
C ALA A 111 8.76 3.87 7.72
N ASP A 112 9.06 5.17 7.68
CA ASP A 112 8.30 6.19 6.95
C ASP A 112 9.22 7.28 6.37
N SER A 113 8.60 8.29 5.76
CA SER A 113 9.33 9.37 5.09
C SER A 113 10.19 10.20 6.04
N GLU A 114 9.70 10.49 7.25
CA GLU A 114 10.45 11.25 8.25
C GLU A 114 11.65 10.43 8.76
N GLY A 115 11.48 9.13 8.96
CA GLY A 115 12.57 8.23 9.31
C GLY A 115 13.69 8.25 8.27
N VAL A 116 13.33 8.15 6.98
CA VAL A 116 14.32 8.26 5.88
C VAL A 116 15.05 9.62 5.92
N LEU A 117 14.30 10.72 6.08
CA LEU A 117 14.89 12.06 6.14
C LEU A 117 15.79 12.29 7.38
N ALA A 118 15.62 11.48 8.44
CA ALA A 118 16.45 11.54 9.63
C ALA A 118 17.80 10.80 9.50
N LEU A 119 18.01 10.01 8.44
CA LEU A 119 19.26 9.31 8.20
C LEU A 119 20.42 10.31 7.98
N ALA A 120 21.46 10.21 8.78
CA ALA A 120 22.61 11.10 8.73
C ALA A 120 23.36 10.98 7.40
N GLU A 121 23.38 9.80 6.82
CA GLU A 121 24.04 9.49 5.54
C GLU A 121 23.42 10.21 4.35
N LEU A 122 22.18 10.71 4.48
CA LEU A 122 21.54 11.53 3.44
C LEU A 122 21.87 13.02 3.56
N HIS A 123 22.61 13.43 4.60
CA HIS A 123 23.04 14.81 4.73
C HIS A 123 24.16 15.10 3.72
N ASN A 124 24.09 16.26 3.10
CA ASN A 124 25.11 16.75 2.16
C ASN A 124 25.26 15.95 0.84
N LEU A 125 24.32 15.08 0.51
CA LEU A 125 24.29 14.45 -0.81
C LEU A 125 23.87 15.46 -1.88
N ARG A 126 24.46 15.33 -3.07
CA ARG A 126 24.20 16.24 -4.21
C ARG A 126 23.06 15.71 -5.08
N ASP A 127 23.16 14.46 -5.47
CA ASP A 127 22.25 13.81 -6.43
C ASP A 127 21.64 12.54 -5.82
N VAL A 128 20.33 12.53 -5.72
CA VAL A 128 19.59 11.39 -5.16
C VAL A 128 18.48 10.96 -6.12
N ALA A 129 18.42 9.66 -6.40
CA ALA A 129 17.27 9.06 -7.09
C ALA A 129 16.24 8.58 -6.09
N LEU A 130 15.02 9.08 -6.19
CA LEU A 130 13.87 8.59 -5.44
C LEU A 130 13.07 7.64 -6.35
N ILE A 131 13.10 6.35 -6.05
CA ILE A 131 12.55 5.29 -6.92
C ILE A 131 11.22 4.81 -6.34
N GLY A 132 10.14 4.96 -7.12
CA GLY A 132 8.80 4.69 -6.61
C GLY A 132 7.71 4.58 -7.66
N ALA A 133 6.48 4.83 -7.23
CA ALA A 133 5.31 4.91 -8.09
C ALA A 133 5.19 6.27 -8.76
N LEU A 134 4.62 6.30 -9.94
CA LEU A 134 4.11 7.54 -10.53
C LEU A 134 3.07 8.17 -9.58
N GLY A 135 3.22 9.47 -9.27
CA GLY A 135 2.33 10.19 -8.35
C GLY A 135 2.45 9.71 -6.90
N GLY A 136 3.66 9.36 -6.46
CA GLY A 136 3.96 9.00 -5.07
C GLY A 136 3.82 10.19 -4.10
N ARG A 137 4.14 9.96 -2.80
CA ARG A 137 4.19 11.05 -1.81
C ARG A 137 5.47 11.85 -2.00
N ASP A 138 5.34 13.17 -2.03
CA ASP A 138 6.46 14.08 -2.31
C ASP A 138 7.34 14.38 -1.06
N THR A 139 6.92 13.93 0.14
CA THR A 139 7.55 14.28 1.43
C THR A 139 9.07 14.06 1.45
N ILE A 140 9.57 12.92 0.94
CA ILE A 140 11.02 12.65 0.90
C ILE A 140 11.69 13.58 -0.09
N ALA A 141 11.12 13.76 -1.29
CA ALA A 141 11.67 14.62 -2.32
C ALA A 141 11.73 16.08 -1.87
N GLU A 142 10.65 16.59 -1.28
CA GLU A 142 10.57 17.95 -0.74
C GLU A 142 11.58 18.16 0.39
N GLY A 143 11.67 17.22 1.35
CA GLY A 143 12.59 17.31 2.46
C GLY A 143 14.07 17.31 2.03
N LEU A 144 14.44 16.51 1.03
CA LEU A 144 15.80 16.51 0.48
C LEU A 144 16.08 17.77 -0.33
N ARG A 145 15.14 18.24 -1.16
CA ARG A 145 15.27 19.50 -1.92
C ARG A 145 15.43 20.70 -1.00
N ALA A 146 14.71 20.75 0.12
CA ALA A 146 14.83 21.79 1.12
C ALA A 146 16.25 21.86 1.75
N ARG A 147 17.03 20.77 1.67
CA ARG A 147 18.42 20.69 2.12
C ARG A 147 19.44 20.95 0.99
N GLY A 148 18.97 21.33 -0.21
CA GLY A 148 19.83 21.61 -1.37
C GLY A 148 20.18 20.38 -2.22
N THR A 149 19.63 19.20 -1.94
CA THR A 149 19.86 17.99 -2.74
C THR A 149 19.06 18.05 -4.04
N ARG A 150 19.69 17.71 -5.16
CA ARG A 150 18.98 17.47 -6.44
C ARG A 150 18.32 16.10 -6.39
N VAL A 151 17.00 16.07 -6.46
CA VAL A 151 16.23 14.83 -6.40
C VAL A 151 15.62 14.53 -7.77
N LYS A 152 16.02 13.40 -8.34
CA LYS A 152 15.39 12.81 -9.52
C LYS A 152 14.39 11.76 -9.07
N GLU A 153 13.12 12.02 -9.27
CA GLU A 153 12.07 11.02 -9.09
C GLU A 153 12.00 10.12 -10.31
N ILE A 154 12.14 8.80 -10.08
CA ILE A 154 12.10 7.77 -11.11
C ILE A 154 10.90 6.86 -10.84
N SER A 155 9.91 6.98 -11.69
CA SER A 155 8.72 6.14 -11.62
C SER A 155 8.99 4.80 -12.31
N VAL A 156 9.00 3.71 -11.55
CA VAL A 156 9.24 2.36 -12.07
C VAL A 156 7.96 1.51 -12.09
N TYR A 157 6.88 1.99 -11.52
CA TYR A 157 5.55 1.41 -11.60
C TYR A 157 4.47 2.48 -11.45
N ARG A 158 3.25 2.13 -11.78
CA ARG A 158 2.06 2.95 -11.52
C ARG A 158 1.01 2.14 -10.75
N ARG A 159 0.20 2.84 -9.99
CA ARG A 159 -0.99 2.28 -9.37
C ARG A 159 -2.17 2.56 -10.28
N ILE A 160 -2.87 1.51 -10.65
CA ILE A 160 -4.11 1.60 -11.43
C ILE A 160 -5.26 1.01 -10.61
N ALA A 161 -6.46 1.36 -10.96
CA ALA A 161 -7.64 0.72 -10.40
C ALA A 161 -7.61 -0.78 -10.73
N ALA A 162 -7.77 -1.63 -9.72
CA ALA A 162 -7.82 -3.06 -9.93
C ALA A 162 -9.15 -3.45 -10.60
N GLN A 163 -9.08 -4.44 -11.48
CA GLN A 163 -10.31 -5.02 -12.03
C GLN A 163 -11.00 -5.87 -10.96
N TRP A 164 -12.30 -5.72 -10.85
CA TRP A 164 -13.11 -6.56 -9.98
C TRP A 164 -13.64 -7.75 -10.78
N SER A 165 -13.58 -8.93 -10.18
CA SER A 165 -14.10 -10.13 -10.82
C SER A 165 -15.62 -10.21 -10.68
N ASP A 166 -16.29 -10.71 -11.71
CA ASP A 166 -17.75 -10.92 -11.67
C ASP A 166 -18.14 -11.86 -10.51
N VAL A 167 -17.28 -12.83 -10.19
CA VAL A 167 -17.50 -13.75 -9.06
C VAL A 167 -17.54 -12.99 -7.73
N ASN A 168 -16.61 -12.06 -7.51
CA ASN A 168 -16.59 -11.27 -6.29
C ASN A 168 -17.76 -10.29 -6.23
N ILE A 169 -18.11 -9.66 -7.35
CA ILE A 169 -19.27 -8.76 -7.45
C ILE A 169 -20.55 -9.52 -7.11
N HIS A 170 -20.73 -10.73 -7.69
CA HIS A 170 -21.89 -11.58 -7.39
C HIS A 170 -21.93 -12.00 -5.92
N ALA A 171 -20.79 -12.41 -5.35
CA ALA A 171 -20.69 -12.78 -3.95
C ALA A 171 -21.04 -11.62 -3.00
N LEU A 172 -20.65 -10.39 -3.33
CA LEU A 172 -20.98 -9.19 -2.57
C LEU A 172 -22.49 -8.87 -2.63
N ARG A 173 -23.13 -9.05 -3.78
CA ARG A 173 -24.58 -8.88 -3.93
C ARG A 173 -25.37 -9.91 -3.11
N ALA A 174 -24.88 -11.14 -3.06
CA ALA A 174 -25.55 -12.23 -2.37
C ALA A 174 -25.39 -12.20 -0.84
N ASN A 175 -24.44 -11.42 -0.30
CA ASN A 175 -24.10 -11.46 1.12
C ASN A 175 -24.40 -10.13 1.82
N ALA A 176 -25.61 -10.04 2.40
CA ALA A 176 -26.06 -8.84 3.14
C ALA A 176 -25.24 -8.56 4.44
N GLN A 177 -24.49 -9.54 4.94
CA GLN A 177 -23.69 -9.40 6.16
C GLN A 177 -22.20 -9.14 5.87
N THR A 178 -21.88 -8.60 4.71
CA THR A 178 -20.50 -8.24 4.38
C THR A 178 -19.99 -7.08 5.24
N ARG A 179 -18.77 -7.23 5.81
CA ARG A 179 -18.00 -6.15 6.42
C ARG A 179 -16.97 -5.67 5.42
N LEU A 180 -16.76 -4.38 5.37
CA LEU A 180 -15.79 -3.77 4.46
C LEU A 180 -14.52 -3.41 5.23
N LEU A 181 -13.36 -3.55 4.58
CA LEU A 181 -12.09 -3.19 5.19
C LEU A 181 -11.28 -2.33 4.23
N ALA A 182 -10.96 -1.11 4.65
CA ALA A 182 -10.14 -0.17 3.88
C ALA A 182 -9.09 0.50 4.79
N THR A 183 -7.82 0.51 4.37
CA THR A 183 -6.69 0.88 5.23
C THR A 183 -6.11 2.27 4.96
N SER A 184 -6.70 3.06 4.06
CA SER A 184 -6.27 4.43 3.77
C SER A 184 -7.44 5.28 3.24
N ALA A 185 -7.31 6.61 3.30
CA ALA A 185 -8.29 7.51 2.70
C ALA A 185 -8.45 7.27 1.19
N GLN A 186 -7.35 7.01 0.48
CA GLN A 186 -7.38 6.66 -0.95
C GLN A 186 -8.17 5.37 -1.19
N SER A 187 -7.97 4.32 -0.37
CA SER A 187 -8.72 3.07 -0.52
C SER A 187 -10.20 3.25 -0.20
N VAL A 188 -10.58 4.11 0.74
CA VAL A 188 -11.98 4.45 0.99
C VAL A 188 -12.63 5.12 -0.21
N THR A 189 -11.96 6.11 -0.80
CA THR A 189 -12.46 6.80 -2.01
C THR A 189 -12.61 5.83 -3.17
N GLU A 190 -11.61 5.00 -3.42
CA GLU A 190 -11.65 4.03 -4.51
C GLU A 190 -12.74 2.96 -4.28
N LEU A 191 -12.89 2.47 -3.03
CA LEU A 191 -13.97 1.56 -2.68
C LEU A 191 -15.34 2.17 -3.01
N ALA A 192 -15.58 3.41 -2.61
CA ALA A 192 -16.84 4.09 -2.89
C ALA A 192 -17.12 4.24 -4.40
N LEU A 193 -16.08 4.53 -5.19
CA LEU A 193 -16.22 4.58 -6.66
C LEU A 193 -16.60 3.22 -7.22
N ARG A 194 -15.96 2.13 -6.77
CA ARG A 194 -16.26 0.77 -7.21
C ARG A 194 -17.66 0.31 -6.80
N LEU A 195 -18.09 0.62 -5.57
CA LEU A 195 -19.44 0.29 -5.13
C LEU A 195 -20.51 0.97 -5.99
N ARG A 196 -20.28 2.20 -6.43
CA ARG A 196 -21.19 2.89 -7.34
C ARG A 196 -21.14 2.31 -8.76
N GLU A 197 -19.94 2.05 -9.28
CA GLU A 197 -19.71 1.49 -10.61
C GLU A 197 -20.42 0.14 -10.82
N PHE A 198 -20.40 -0.72 -9.79
CA PHE A 198 -20.98 -2.06 -9.87
C PHE A 198 -22.38 -2.20 -9.25
N ASP A 199 -23.04 -1.07 -8.98
CA ASP A 199 -24.36 -1.03 -8.36
C ASP A 199 -24.44 -1.85 -7.05
N LEU A 200 -23.46 -1.65 -6.19
CA LEU A 200 -23.34 -2.24 -4.85
C LEU A 200 -23.62 -1.20 -3.76
N THR A 201 -24.50 -0.23 -4.03
CA THR A 201 -24.72 0.95 -3.17
C THR A 201 -25.26 0.61 -1.79
N ALA A 202 -25.94 -0.52 -1.62
CA ALA A 202 -26.36 -1.02 -0.30
C ALA A 202 -25.19 -1.25 0.67
N LEU A 203 -23.98 -1.47 0.16
CA LEU A 203 -22.78 -1.65 0.99
C LEU A 203 -22.25 -0.33 1.61
N PHE A 204 -22.79 0.84 1.26
CA PHE A 204 -22.52 2.06 2.01
C PHE A 204 -23.07 2.04 3.44
N ASP A 205 -24.08 1.19 3.68
CA ASP A 205 -24.67 0.96 4.99
C ASP A 205 -24.06 -0.25 5.73
N ALA A 206 -23.12 -0.96 5.11
CA ALA A 206 -22.38 -2.04 5.75
C ALA A 206 -21.26 -1.48 6.66
N PRO A 207 -20.92 -2.17 7.77
CA PRO A 207 -19.81 -1.77 8.62
C PRO A 207 -18.49 -1.71 7.83
N LEU A 208 -17.86 -0.52 7.81
CA LEU A 208 -16.55 -0.27 7.22
C LEU A 208 -15.50 -0.14 8.33
N ILE A 209 -14.53 -1.04 8.35
CA ILE A 209 -13.42 -1.03 9.29
C ILE A 209 -12.25 -0.25 8.68
N VAL A 210 -11.75 0.73 9.43
CA VAL A 210 -10.63 1.60 9.05
C VAL A 210 -9.59 1.70 10.17
N PRO A 211 -8.30 2.02 9.88
CA PRO A 211 -7.24 1.93 10.87
C PRO A 211 -7.10 3.15 11.80
N SER A 212 -7.81 4.24 11.55
CA SER A 212 -7.64 5.50 12.31
C SER A 212 -8.80 6.46 12.16
N GLU A 213 -8.94 7.38 13.13
CA GLU A 213 -9.95 8.44 13.12
C GLU A 213 -9.87 9.37 11.90
N ARG A 214 -8.67 9.62 11.37
CA ARG A 214 -8.50 10.40 10.14
C ARG A 214 -9.17 9.70 8.95
N VAL A 215 -9.04 8.39 8.83
CA VAL A 215 -9.65 7.61 7.74
C VAL A 215 -11.16 7.47 7.99
N HIS A 216 -11.59 7.34 9.24
CA HIS A 216 -12.99 7.34 9.66
C HIS A 216 -13.71 8.61 9.21
N ALA A 217 -13.17 9.77 9.59
CA ALA A 217 -13.75 11.06 9.20
C ALA A 217 -13.84 11.22 7.67
N HIS A 218 -12.87 10.69 6.93
CA HIS A 218 -12.89 10.67 5.47
C HIS A 218 -14.00 9.74 4.95
N ALA A 219 -14.16 8.56 5.52
CA ALA A 219 -15.18 7.58 5.12
C ALA A 219 -16.61 8.14 5.27
N GLY A 220 -16.91 8.83 6.38
CA GLY A 220 -18.18 9.51 6.57
C GLY A 220 -18.46 10.58 5.51
N LYS A 221 -17.44 11.37 5.12
CA LYS A 221 -17.57 12.38 4.05
C LYS A 221 -17.83 11.77 2.68
N VAL A 222 -17.35 10.54 2.45
CA VAL A 222 -17.54 9.82 1.18
C VAL A 222 -18.89 9.14 1.10
N GLY A 223 -19.60 8.95 2.23
CA GLY A 223 -20.96 8.44 2.28
C GLY A 223 -21.17 7.13 3.03
N PHE A 224 -20.14 6.57 3.69
CA PHE A 224 -20.33 5.39 4.52
C PHE A 224 -21.02 5.75 5.84
N SER A 225 -22.11 5.05 6.14
CA SER A 225 -22.97 5.35 7.32
C SER A 225 -22.48 4.67 8.60
N GLN A 226 -21.81 3.52 8.49
CA GLN A 226 -21.32 2.73 9.62
C GLN A 226 -19.80 2.55 9.51
N VAL A 227 -19.04 3.38 10.21
CA VAL A 227 -17.57 3.32 10.19
C VAL A 227 -17.05 2.99 11.58
N LEU A 228 -16.15 2.01 11.66
CA LEU A 228 -15.47 1.61 12.90
C LEU A 228 -13.97 1.81 12.77
N SER A 229 -13.40 2.61 13.67
CA SER A 229 -11.94 2.76 13.78
C SER A 229 -11.33 1.60 14.56
N ALA A 230 -10.40 0.89 13.94
CA ALA A 230 -9.49 -0.02 14.64
C ALA A 230 -8.44 0.78 15.41
N LEU A 231 -7.77 0.14 16.38
CA LEU A 231 -6.69 0.77 17.16
C LEU A 231 -5.39 0.94 16.36
N GLY A 232 -5.41 0.62 15.07
CA GLY A 232 -4.27 0.72 14.16
C GLY A 232 -4.42 -0.21 12.94
N ALA A 233 -3.35 -0.32 12.14
CA ALA A 233 -3.34 -1.03 10.86
C ALA A 233 -2.74 -2.45 10.92
N SER A 234 -2.33 -2.94 12.10
CA SER A 234 -1.82 -4.32 12.25
C SER A 234 -2.94 -5.34 12.04
N HIS A 235 -2.59 -6.55 11.62
CA HIS A 235 -3.57 -7.60 11.36
C HIS A 235 -4.41 -7.93 12.61
N ALA A 236 -3.79 -7.95 13.80
CA ALA A 236 -4.48 -8.21 15.06
C ALA A 236 -5.50 -7.11 15.41
N GLN A 237 -5.14 -5.83 15.19
CA GLN A 237 -6.02 -4.70 15.47
C GLN A 237 -7.21 -4.65 14.49
N LEU A 238 -6.97 -4.91 13.21
CA LEU A 238 -8.02 -4.97 12.20
C LEU A 238 -8.96 -6.16 12.45
N LEU A 239 -8.41 -7.34 12.77
CA LEU A 239 -9.21 -8.50 13.15
C LEU A 239 -10.10 -8.21 14.36
N ALA A 240 -9.55 -7.64 15.43
CA ALA A 240 -10.31 -7.32 16.64
C ALA A 240 -11.50 -6.39 16.31
N ALA A 241 -11.28 -5.36 15.48
CA ALA A 241 -12.33 -4.46 15.05
C ALA A 241 -13.39 -5.16 14.18
N VAL A 242 -12.98 -6.05 13.26
CA VAL A 242 -13.92 -6.87 12.47
C VAL A 242 -14.81 -7.72 13.37
N LEU A 243 -14.21 -8.43 14.34
CA LEU A 243 -14.95 -9.31 15.25
C LEU A 243 -15.96 -8.55 16.12
N LEU A 244 -15.67 -7.31 16.51
CA LEU A 244 -16.60 -6.46 17.25
C LEU A 244 -17.89 -6.20 16.46
N THR A 245 -17.82 -6.01 15.14
CA THR A 245 -19.01 -5.73 14.32
C THR A 245 -19.97 -6.92 14.26
N PHE A 246 -19.49 -8.16 14.42
CA PHE A 246 -20.35 -9.36 14.45
C PHE A 246 -20.96 -9.64 15.82
N LYS A 247 -20.37 -9.14 16.91
CA LYS A 247 -20.94 -9.29 18.25
C LYS A 247 -22.18 -8.43 18.45
N HIS A 248 -22.26 -7.29 17.78
CA HIS A 248 -23.42 -6.39 17.87
C HIS A 248 -24.64 -6.89 17.08
N ASP A 249 -24.47 -7.81 16.13
CA ASP A 249 -25.57 -8.36 15.31
C ASP A 249 -26.23 -9.58 15.95
N GLN A 250 -25.78 -10.07 17.11
CA GLN A 250 -26.48 -11.15 17.81
C GLN A 250 -27.68 -10.56 18.56
N PRO A 251 -28.92 -11.05 18.31
CA PRO A 251 -30.08 -10.66 19.09
C PRO A 251 -29.82 -11.04 20.55
N ARG A 252 -30.13 -10.11 21.44
CA ARG A 252 -30.13 -10.32 22.91
C ARG A 252 -31.21 -11.32 23.30
#